data_eb416eb210ec7aa7fc67b11b79f00680
#
_entry.id   eb416eb210ec7aa7fc67b11b79f00680
#
_cell.length_a   1.000
_cell.length_b   1.000
_cell.length_c   1.000
_cell.angle_alpha   90.00
_cell.angle_beta   90.00
_cell.angle_gamma   90.00
#
_symmetry.space_group_name_H-M   'P 1'
#
loop_
_entity.id
_entity.type
_entity.pdbx_description
1 polymer ?
#
loop_
_entity_poly.entity_id
_entity_poly.type
_entity_poly.pdbx_seq_one_letter_code
_entity_poly.pdbx_strand_id
1 'polypeptide(L)'
;LRLVGSEMCIRDRNRLDDISLDDPEARQGIVLTADYIAKKCGVKTGMPLWEAKRVCPEITFIPPHMDLYLRFSRMAHEIYAEYTDRQEPYGIDECWLDVTGSSSLKGDGLLIAQEISRRMKSELGITVSVGVSFNKIFAKLGSDYKKPDAITTMYKSEFKQKAWSLPVADLLYVGKSTNRKLALFGIKTIGDLARADEDVLNSHLGKMGSILWSFANGYDDSPVKLENTHAPIKSVGNSTTTPKDLVCDEDVKIVLYILAESVAARLRENGFRCRVV
;
A
#
# COMPACT_ATOMS: atom_id res chain seq x y z
N LEU A 1 -4.72 18.38 -5.89
CA LEU A 1 -5.68 17.29 -5.82
C LEU A 1 -4.99 15.98 -6.12
N ARG A 2 -5.12 14.98 -5.26
CA ARG A 2 -4.35 13.74 -5.31
C ARG A 2 -5.26 12.56 -5.02
N LEU A 3 -5.13 11.49 -5.82
CA LEU A 3 -6.01 10.33 -5.83
C LEU A 3 -5.21 9.06 -5.53
N VAL A 4 -5.78 8.09 -4.83
CA VAL A 4 -5.10 6.82 -4.50
C VAL A 4 -6.05 5.65 -4.42
N GLY A 5 -5.63 4.51 -4.93
CA GLY A 5 -6.04 3.18 -4.51
C GLY A 5 -6.92 2.39 -5.47
N SER A 6 -6.49 1.17 -5.78
CA SER A 6 -7.28 0.19 -6.53
C SER A 6 -7.47 -1.11 -5.74
N GLU A 7 -8.53 -1.83 -6.05
CA GLU A 7 -8.90 -3.11 -5.40
C GLU A 7 -8.71 -4.28 -6.37
N MET A 8 -7.53 -4.37 -6.96
CA MET A 8 -7.23 -5.30 -8.05
C MET A 8 -7.34 -6.78 -7.70
N CYS A 9 -7.22 -7.13 -6.43
CA CYS A 9 -7.14 -8.52 -5.99
C CYS A 9 -8.49 -9.27 -5.94
N ILE A 10 -9.62 -8.62 -6.23
CA ILE A 10 -10.96 -9.24 -6.13
C ILE A 10 -11.34 -10.05 -7.37
N ARG A 11 -10.64 -9.87 -8.50
CA ARG A 11 -11.05 -10.44 -9.80
C ARG A 11 -10.65 -11.90 -10.05
N ASP A 12 -9.80 -12.49 -9.22
CA ASP A 12 -9.30 -13.86 -9.40
C ASP A 12 -10.30 -14.99 -9.07
N ARG A 13 -11.55 -14.65 -8.71
CA ARG A 13 -12.57 -15.63 -8.32
C ARG A 13 -12.92 -16.66 -9.39
N ASN A 14 -12.52 -16.47 -10.63
CA ASN A 14 -12.91 -17.33 -11.76
C ASN A 14 -11.87 -18.40 -12.15
N ARG A 15 -10.76 -18.53 -11.43
CA ARG A 15 -9.76 -19.58 -11.60
C ARG A 15 -9.43 -20.18 -10.23
N LEU A 16 -10.26 -21.13 -9.83
CA LEU A 16 -10.11 -21.84 -8.56
C LEU A 16 -9.23 -23.09 -8.79
N ASP A 17 -7.95 -22.94 -8.53
CA ASP A 17 -7.12 -24.07 -8.14
C ASP A 17 -7.06 -24.06 -6.61
N ASP A 18 -7.80 -24.95 -5.96
CA ASP A 18 -7.83 -25.07 -4.50
C ASP A 18 -6.45 -25.47 -3.99
N ILE A 19 -5.82 -24.63 -3.17
CA ILE A 19 -4.61 -25.00 -2.45
C ILE A 19 -5.00 -25.94 -1.32
N SER A 20 -4.56 -27.20 -1.39
CA SER A 20 -4.70 -28.12 -0.29
C SER A 20 -3.82 -27.70 0.90
N LEU A 21 -4.40 -27.56 2.09
CA LEU A 21 -3.65 -27.28 3.32
C LEU A 21 -2.82 -28.47 3.81
N ASP A 22 -3.00 -29.64 3.20
CA ASP A 22 -2.18 -30.83 3.47
C ASP A 22 -0.86 -30.76 2.70
N ASP A 23 -0.73 -29.82 1.75
CA ASP A 23 0.54 -29.51 1.11
C ASP A 23 1.47 -28.80 2.11
N PRO A 24 2.66 -29.35 2.38
CA PRO A 24 3.65 -28.73 3.25
C PRO A 24 4.03 -27.30 2.82
N GLU A 25 4.01 -26.99 1.53
CA GLU A 25 4.27 -25.65 1.00
C GLU A 25 3.12 -24.67 1.32
N ALA A 26 1.87 -25.13 1.31
CA ALA A 26 0.72 -24.32 1.66
C ALA A 26 0.72 -23.89 3.14
N ARG A 27 1.30 -24.69 4.04
CA ARG A 27 1.42 -24.35 5.46
C ARG A 27 2.33 -23.17 5.73
N GLN A 28 3.29 -22.90 4.86
CA GLN A 28 4.28 -21.83 5.01
C GLN A 28 3.86 -20.52 4.33
N GLY A 29 2.78 -20.55 3.52
CA GLY A 29 2.26 -19.37 2.86
C GLY A 29 1.63 -18.37 3.83
N ILE A 30 1.59 -17.10 3.40
CA ILE A 30 0.88 -16.04 4.07
C ILE A 30 -0.21 -15.46 3.17
N VAL A 31 -1.24 -14.91 3.78
CA VAL A 31 -2.30 -14.18 3.08
C VAL A 31 -1.71 -12.90 2.47
N LEU A 32 -1.66 -12.82 1.15
CA LEU A 32 -1.27 -11.61 0.44
C LEU A 32 -2.36 -10.55 0.56
N THR A 33 -3.60 -10.94 0.30
CA THR A 33 -4.80 -10.12 0.48
C THR A 33 -6.01 -11.01 0.71
N ALA A 34 -7.13 -10.44 1.14
CA ALA A 34 -8.37 -11.15 1.36
C ALA A 34 -9.56 -10.31 0.85
N ASP A 35 -10.61 -10.97 0.41
CA ASP A 35 -11.85 -10.29 0.07
C ASP A 35 -12.54 -9.73 1.34
N TYR A 36 -13.59 -8.94 1.14
CA TYR A 36 -14.29 -8.29 2.27
C TYR A 36 -15.03 -9.28 3.16
N ILE A 37 -15.42 -10.46 2.66
CA ILE A 37 -16.07 -11.50 3.45
C ILE A 37 -15.04 -12.12 4.39
N ALA A 38 -13.89 -12.54 3.86
CA ALA A 38 -12.81 -13.07 4.67
C ALA A 38 -12.24 -12.04 5.68
N LYS A 39 -12.15 -10.75 5.28
CA LYS A 39 -11.76 -9.66 6.19
C LYS A 39 -12.75 -9.50 7.36
N LYS A 40 -14.06 -9.64 7.11
CA LYS A 40 -15.07 -9.62 8.18
C LYS A 40 -14.96 -10.82 9.13
N CYS A 41 -14.51 -11.97 8.66
CA CYS A 41 -14.19 -13.12 9.50
C CYS A 41 -12.92 -12.93 10.34
N GLY A 42 -12.14 -11.86 10.09
CA GLY A 42 -10.91 -11.55 10.83
C GLY A 42 -9.62 -11.92 10.11
N VAL A 43 -9.68 -12.36 8.85
CA VAL A 43 -8.49 -12.64 8.03
C VAL A 43 -7.76 -11.32 7.71
N LYS A 44 -6.43 -11.32 7.85
CA LYS A 44 -5.57 -10.14 7.67
C LYS A 44 -4.42 -10.45 6.72
N THR A 45 -3.99 -9.45 5.97
CA THR A 45 -2.75 -9.51 5.19
C THR A 45 -1.56 -9.86 6.09
N GLY A 46 -0.70 -10.76 5.63
CA GLY A 46 0.44 -11.28 6.39
C GLY A 46 0.10 -12.37 7.42
N MET A 47 -1.18 -12.75 7.55
CA MET A 47 -1.60 -13.86 8.41
C MET A 47 -1.16 -15.19 7.79
N PRO A 48 -0.59 -16.14 8.54
CA PRO A 48 -0.32 -17.50 8.04
C PRO A 48 -1.60 -18.19 7.52
N LEU A 49 -1.50 -19.00 6.47
CA LEU A 49 -2.67 -19.66 5.88
C LEU A 49 -3.40 -20.56 6.88
N TRP A 50 -2.67 -21.30 7.72
CA TRP A 50 -3.29 -22.13 8.77
C TRP A 50 -4.09 -21.32 9.80
N GLU A 51 -3.62 -20.10 10.12
CA GLU A 51 -4.35 -19.20 11.03
C GLU A 51 -5.58 -18.63 10.34
N ALA A 52 -5.47 -18.23 9.06
CA ALA A 52 -6.59 -17.77 8.26
C ALA A 52 -7.70 -18.83 8.17
N LYS A 53 -7.33 -20.12 7.98
CA LYS A 53 -8.28 -21.24 7.98
C LYS A 53 -8.95 -21.45 9.34
N ARG A 54 -8.22 -21.19 10.43
CA ARG A 54 -8.77 -21.31 11.79
C ARG A 54 -9.81 -20.23 12.08
N VAL A 55 -9.57 -18.97 11.64
CA VAL A 55 -10.53 -17.87 11.89
C VAL A 55 -11.67 -17.82 10.88
N CYS A 56 -11.49 -18.41 9.70
CA CYS A 56 -12.49 -18.48 8.64
C CYS A 56 -12.46 -19.89 8.02
N PRO A 57 -13.15 -20.89 8.63
CA PRO A 57 -13.09 -22.30 8.18
C PRO A 57 -13.51 -22.52 6.73
N GLU A 58 -14.43 -21.70 6.21
CA GLU A 58 -14.94 -21.78 4.84
C GLU A 58 -14.08 -21.00 3.81
N ILE A 59 -12.89 -20.51 4.22
CA ILE A 59 -12.04 -19.74 3.33
C ILE A 59 -11.48 -20.62 2.20
N THR A 60 -11.52 -20.10 0.97
CA THR A 60 -10.83 -20.68 -0.17
C THR A 60 -9.56 -19.86 -0.44
N PHE A 61 -8.43 -20.53 -0.60
CA PHE A 61 -7.17 -19.91 -0.96
C PHE A 61 -6.95 -19.99 -2.48
N ILE A 62 -6.51 -18.90 -3.05
CA ILE A 62 -6.20 -18.78 -4.48
C ILE A 62 -4.73 -18.35 -4.61
N PRO A 63 -3.92 -19.05 -5.43
CA PRO A 63 -2.56 -18.63 -5.70
C PRO A 63 -2.51 -17.22 -6.29
N PRO A 64 -1.52 -16.38 -5.90
CA PRO A 64 -1.40 -15.04 -6.47
C PRO A 64 -0.90 -15.08 -7.92
N HIS A 65 -1.54 -14.31 -8.80
CA HIS A 65 -1.16 -14.15 -10.21
C HIS A 65 -0.48 -12.78 -10.42
N MET A 66 0.78 -12.65 -10.03
CA MET A 66 1.52 -11.38 -10.02
C MET A 66 1.65 -10.75 -11.41
N ASP A 67 1.80 -11.54 -12.46
CA ASP A 67 1.81 -11.09 -13.86
C ASP A 67 0.50 -10.41 -14.27
N LEU A 68 -0.63 -10.98 -13.84
CA LEU A 68 -1.95 -10.40 -14.05
C LEU A 68 -2.11 -9.09 -13.27
N TYR A 69 -1.70 -9.06 -12.00
CA TYR A 69 -1.78 -7.85 -11.18
C TYR A 69 -0.95 -6.71 -11.77
N LEU A 70 0.28 -6.99 -12.20
CA LEU A 70 1.13 -6.02 -12.88
C LEU A 70 0.54 -5.54 -14.22
N ARG A 71 -0.14 -6.42 -14.97
CA ARG A 71 -0.85 -6.03 -16.19
C ARG A 71 -1.99 -5.05 -15.88
N PHE A 72 -2.84 -5.36 -14.92
CA PHE A 72 -3.93 -4.47 -14.51
C PHE A 72 -3.41 -3.14 -13.94
N SER A 73 -2.31 -3.17 -13.18
CA SER A 73 -1.63 -1.97 -12.70
C SER A 73 -1.24 -1.06 -13.88
N ARG A 74 -0.58 -1.60 -14.91
CA ARG A 74 -0.22 -0.82 -16.10
C ARG A 74 -1.45 -0.22 -16.81
N MET A 75 -2.50 -1.03 -17.03
CA MET A 75 -3.75 -0.55 -17.64
C MET A 75 -4.40 0.57 -16.81
N ALA A 76 -4.33 0.49 -15.49
CA ALA A 76 -4.81 1.56 -14.61
C ALA A 76 -3.98 2.84 -14.79
N HIS A 77 -2.66 2.72 -14.85
CA HIS A 77 -1.77 3.87 -15.11
C HIS A 77 -2.00 4.51 -16.48
N GLU A 78 -2.33 3.72 -17.52
CA GLU A 78 -2.72 4.25 -18.83
C GLU A 78 -3.97 5.12 -18.74
N ILE A 79 -4.98 4.70 -17.95
CA ILE A 79 -6.16 5.54 -17.68
C ILE A 79 -5.77 6.82 -16.94
N TYR A 80 -4.90 6.75 -15.93
CA TYR A 80 -4.46 7.92 -15.18
C TYR A 80 -3.70 8.92 -16.04
N ALA A 81 -2.90 8.45 -17.01
CA ALA A 81 -2.12 9.28 -17.92
C ALA A 81 -2.97 10.24 -18.76
N GLU A 82 -4.22 9.91 -19.01
CA GLU A 82 -5.14 10.79 -19.73
C GLU A 82 -5.59 12.02 -18.91
N TYR A 83 -5.35 12.00 -17.59
CA TYR A 83 -5.71 13.10 -16.69
C TYR A 83 -4.52 13.91 -16.22
N THR A 84 -3.33 13.29 -16.07
CA THR A 84 -2.12 13.98 -15.62
C THR A 84 -0.87 13.15 -15.90
N ASP A 85 0.23 13.85 -16.17
CA ASP A 85 1.59 13.28 -16.22
C ASP A 85 2.24 13.17 -14.83
N ARG A 86 1.61 13.77 -13.80
CA ARG A 86 2.07 13.69 -12.41
C ARG A 86 1.44 12.49 -11.73
N GLN A 87 2.08 11.34 -11.93
CA GLN A 87 1.69 10.06 -11.35
C GLN A 87 2.82 9.53 -10.50
N GLU A 88 2.57 9.29 -9.24
CA GLU A 88 3.52 8.66 -8.32
C GLU A 88 2.96 7.36 -7.79
N PRO A 89 3.43 6.21 -8.32
CA PRO A 89 3.02 4.89 -7.83
C PRO A 89 3.40 4.69 -6.35
N TYR A 90 2.51 4.04 -5.62
CA TYR A 90 2.74 3.58 -4.25
C TYR A 90 2.36 2.10 -4.14
N GLY A 91 3.31 1.24 -4.47
CA GLY A 91 3.03 -0.19 -4.70
C GLY A 91 2.50 -0.45 -6.12
N ILE A 92 1.87 -1.61 -6.32
CA ILE A 92 1.33 -2.03 -7.62
C ILE A 92 -0.13 -1.62 -7.83
N ASP A 93 -0.83 -1.23 -6.78
CA ASP A 93 -2.27 -1.01 -6.75
C ASP A 93 -2.67 0.39 -6.28
N GLU A 94 -1.72 1.21 -5.88
CA GLU A 94 -1.96 2.57 -5.43
C GLU A 94 -1.14 3.60 -6.22
N CYS A 95 -1.72 4.78 -6.44
CA CYS A 95 -1.05 5.87 -7.14
C CYS A 95 -1.54 7.23 -6.65
N TRP A 96 -0.63 8.16 -6.42
CA TRP A 96 -0.99 9.56 -6.26
C TRP A 96 -1.00 10.26 -7.63
N LEU A 97 -2.05 11.03 -7.86
CA LEU A 97 -2.22 11.85 -9.05
C LEU A 97 -2.33 13.33 -8.65
N ASP A 98 -1.52 14.19 -9.24
CA ASP A 98 -1.72 15.63 -9.10
C ASP A 98 -2.45 16.16 -10.35
N VAL A 99 -3.75 16.38 -10.21
CA VAL A 99 -4.63 16.82 -11.28
C VAL A 99 -4.87 18.34 -11.28
N THR A 100 -4.09 19.09 -10.50
CA THR A 100 -4.23 20.55 -10.39
C THR A 100 -4.13 21.24 -11.76
N GLY A 101 -3.16 20.82 -12.58
CA GLY A 101 -2.94 21.38 -13.92
C GLY A 101 -4.02 21.00 -14.95
N SER A 102 -4.82 19.99 -14.69
CA SER A 102 -5.85 19.49 -15.61
C SER A 102 -7.25 20.00 -15.31
N SER A 103 -7.42 20.74 -14.22
CA SER A 103 -8.73 21.18 -13.72
C SER A 103 -9.51 22.05 -14.70
N SER A 104 -8.85 22.85 -15.52
CA SER A 104 -9.50 23.70 -16.55
C SER A 104 -10.07 22.88 -17.72
N LEU A 105 -9.53 21.70 -17.99
CA LEU A 105 -9.94 20.85 -19.11
C LEU A 105 -10.84 19.69 -18.70
N LYS A 106 -10.60 19.14 -17.52
CA LYS A 106 -11.20 17.87 -17.03
C LYS A 106 -12.16 18.09 -15.85
N GLY A 107 -12.29 19.31 -15.35
CA GLY A 107 -13.08 19.62 -14.17
C GLY A 107 -12.28 19.51 -12.87
N ASP A 108 -12.96 19.70 -11.75
CA ASP A 108 -12.32 19.64 -10.44
C ASP A 108 -11.90 18.18 -10.07
N GLY A 109 -11.14 18.06 -9.00
CA GLY A 109 -10.64 16.75 -8.60
C GLY A 109 -11.70 15.75 -8.19
N LEU A 110 -12.89 16.19 -7.77
CA LEU A 110 -13.99 15.29 -7.47
C LEU A 110 -14.60 14.72 -8.76
N LEU A 111 -14.79 15.54 -9.77
CA LEU A 111 -15.27 15.12 -11.09
C LEU A 111 -14.29 14.15 -11.75
N ILE A 112 -12.99 14.47 -11.71
CA ILE A 112 -11.93 13.57 -12.23
C ILE A 112 -11.95 12.24 -11.47
N ALA A 113 -12.10 12.24 -10.14
CA ALA A 113 -12.17 11.02 -9.34
C ALA A 113 -13.38 10.15 -9.71
N GLN A 114 -14.53 10.77 -9.94
CA GLN A 114 -15.76 10.09 -10.37
C GLN A 114 -15.58 9.47 -11.75
N GLU A 115 -14.98 10.18 -12.69
CA GLU A 115 -14.74 9.68 -14.03
C GLU A 115 -13.73 8.51 -14.03
N ILE A 116 -12.61 8.64 -13.32
CA ILE A 116 -11.63 7.56 -13.15
C ILE A 116 -12.30 6.32 -12.54
N SER A 117 -13.07 6.47 -11.44
CA SER A 117 -13.77 5.36 -10.81
C SER A 117 -14.75 4.67 -11.78
N ARG A 118 -15.49 5.44 -12.57
CA ARG A 118 -16.40 4.91 -13.60
C ARG A 118 -15.63 4.13 -14.68
N ARG A 119 -14.52 4.68 -15.18
CA ARG A 119 -13.68 4.05 -16.21
C ARG A 119 -13.02 2.78 -15.72
N MET A 120 -12.48 2.77 -14.51
CA MET A 120 -11.91 1.58 -13.88
C MET A 120 -12.92 0.42 -13.86
N LYS A 121 -14.19 0.72 -13.55
CA LYS A 121 -15.27 -0.28 -13.59
C LYS A 121 -15.64 -0.71 -14.99
N SER A 122 -15.83 0.22 -15.92
CA SER A 122 -16.32 -0.10 -17.27
C SER A 122 -15.25 -0.69 -18.17
N GLU A 123 -13.99 -0.25 -18.07
CA GLU A 123 -12.90 -0.66 -18.95
C GLU A 123 -12.11 -1.84 -18.39
N LEU A 124 -11.86 -1.84 -17.07
CA LEU A 124 -11.04 -2.86 -16.40
C LEU A 124 -11.88 -3.83 -15.55
N GLY A 125 -13.12 -3.49 -15.23
CA GLY A 125 -14.00 -4.27 -14.36
C GLY A 125 -13.49 -4.39 -12.92
N ILE A 126 -12.75 -3.40 -12.44
CA ILE A 126 -12.26 -3.32 -11.05
C ILE A 126 -12.82 -2.07 -10.38
N THR A 127 -12.94 -2.12 -9.06
CA THR A 127 -13.33 -0.96 -8.25
C THR A 127 -12.12 -0.24 -7.71
N VAL A 128 -12.29 1.05 -7.39
CA VAL A 128 -11.25 1.87 -6.75
C VAL A 128 -11.85 2.69 -5.63
N SER A 129 -11.08 2.84 -4.56
CA SER A 129 -11.39 3.81 -3.49
C SER A 129 -10.48 5.01 -3.62
N VAL A 130 -11.07 6.20 -3.72
CA VAL A 130 -10.37 7.41 -4.11
C VAL A 130 -10.47 8.47 -3.01
N GLY A 131 -9.33 9.00 -2.60
CA GLY A 131 -9.23 10.17 -1.73
C GLY A 131 -8.91 11.44 -2.54
N VAL A 132 -9.77 12.44 -2.44
CA VAL A 132 -9.58 13.75 -3.07
C VAL A 132 -9.18 14.76 -2.01
N SER A 133 -7.96 15.28 -2.08
CA SER A 133 -7.43 16.13 -1.03
C SER A 133 -6.40 17.14 -1.54
N PHE A 134 -5.91 17.99 -0.64
CA PHE A 134 -4.94 19.05 -0.90
C PHE A 134 -3.48 18.59 -0.78
N ASN A 135 -3.20 17.39 -0.23
CA ASN A 135 -1.88 16.78 -0.15
C ASN A 135 -1.93 15.24 -0.19
N LYS A 136 -0.77 14.60 -0.30
CA LYS A 136 -0.66 13.13 -0.41
C LYS A 136 -1.19 12.40 0.82
N ILE A 137 -0.94 12.94 2.00
CA ILE A 137 -1.26 12.30 3.28
C ILE A 137 -2.77 12.15 3.44
N PHE A 138 -3.51 13.24 3.21
CA PHE A 138 -4.96 13.22 3.34
C PHE A 138 -5.67 12.62 2.13
N ALA A 139 -5.03 12.60 0.95
CA ALA A 139 -5.53 11.81 -0.18
C ALA A 139 -5.49 10.30 0.15
N LYS A 140 -4.37 9.82 0.72
CA LYS A 140 -4.24 8.43 1.17
C LYS A 140 -5.24 8.11 2.28
N LEU A 141 -5.34 8.94 3.31
CA LEU A 141 -6.30 8.76 4.39
C LEU A 141 -7.74 8.73 3.86
N GLY A 142 -8.08 9.62 2.91
CA GLY A 142 -9.39 9.68 2.26
C GLY A 142 -9.72 8.41 1.49
N SER A 143 -8.75 7.82 0.79
CA SER A 143 -8.96 6.57 0.05
C SER A 143 -9.24 5.37 0.98
N ASP A 144 -8.75 5.40 2.22
CA ASP A 144 -8.98 4.35 3.20
C ASP A 144 -10.24 4.58 4.05
N TYR A 145 -10.79 5.80 4.05
CA TYR A 145 -11.87 6.22 4.95
C TYR A 145 -13.19 5.47 4.74
N LYS A 146 -13.56 5.21 3.47
CA LYS A 146 -14.79 4.51 3.10
C LYS A 146 -14.51 3.47 2.02
N LYS A 147 -13.86 2.36 2.38
CA LYS A 147 -13.68 1.21 1.49
C LYS A 147 -14.86 0.25 1.62
N PRO A 148 -15.27 -0.45 0.55
CA PRO A 148 -14.80 -0.41 -0.83
C PRO A 148 -15.54 0.63 -1.69
N ASP A 149 -14.96 0.86 -2.91
CA ASP A 149 -15.66 1.53 -4.02
C ASP A 149 -16.26 2.89 -3.66
N ALA A 150 -15.48 3.73 -3.01
CA ALA A 150 -15.93 5.02 -2.52
C ALA A 150 -15.01 6.17 -2.94
N ILE A 151 -15.58 7.37 -3.06
CA ILE A 151 -14.84 8.61 -3.23
C ILE A 151 -15.01 9.44 -1.98
N THR A 152 -13.91 9.82 -1.35
CA THR A 152 -13.92 10.63 -0.13
C THR A 152 -13.15 11.92 -0.35
N THR A 153 -13.80 13.05 -0.10
CA THR A 153 -13.14 14.35 -0.09
C THR A 153 -12.59 14.67 1.29
N MET A 154 -11.38 15.23 1.33
CA MET A 154 -10.77 15.81 2.54
C MET A 154 -10.14 17.14 2.16
N TYR A 155 -10.96 18.18 2.02
CA TYR A 155 -10.50 19.53 1.68
C TYR A 155 -9.84 20.23 2.88
N LYS A 156 -8.97 21.19 2.61
CA LYS A 156 -8.23 21.94 3.64
C LYS A 156 -9.14 22.62 4.67
N SER A 157 -10.37 23.00 4.26
CA SER A 157 -11.37 23.59 5.15
C SER A 157 -12.03 22.62 6.11
N GLU A 158 -12.02 21.31 5.82
CA GLU A 158 -12.81 20.31 6.55
C GLU A 158 -11.98 19.13 7.12
N PHE A 159 -10.69 19.03 6.75
CA PHE A 159 -9.89 17.86 7.12
C PHE A 159 -9.82 17.62 8.63
N LYS A 160 -9.78 18.69 9.44
CA LYS A 160 -9.74 18.55 10.90
C LYS A 160 -10.99 17.86 11.43
N GLN A 161 -12.16 18.22 10.90
CA GLN A 161 -13.45 17.63 11.34
C GLN A 161 -13.52 16.15 10.95
N LYS A 162 -13.00 15.76 9.79
CA LYS A 162 -13.03 14.39 9.27
C LYS A 162 -11.92 13.52 9.82
N ALA A 163 -10.70 14.05 9.94
CA ALA A 163 -9.51 13.27 10.23
C ALA A 163 -9.11 13.25 11.71
N TRP A 164 -9.32 14.34 12.47
CA TRP A 164 -8.79 14.43 13.83
C TRP A 164 -9.43 13.45 14.82
N SER A 165 -10.63 12.96 14.56
CA SER A 165 -11.28 11.93 15.38
C SER A 165 -10.85 10.50 15.03
N LEU A 166 -10.15 10.31 13.90
CA LEU A 166 -9.69 8.99 13.48
C LEU A 166 -8.53 8.50 14.34
N PRO A 167 -8.38 7.15 14.46
CA PRO A 167 -7.23 6.57 15.13
C PRO A 167 -5.92 7.08 14.52
N VAL A 168 -4.93 7.36 15.36
CA VAL A 168 -3.60 7.80 14.90
C VAL A 168 -2.92 6.74 14.02
N ALA A 169 -3.27 5.47 14.19
CA ALA A 169 -2.78 4.36 13.38
C ALA A 169 -3.21 4.43 11.91
N ASP A 170 -4.25 5.19 11.58
CA ASP A 170 -4.73 5.36 10.21
C ASP A 170 -3.90 6.40 9.42
N LEU A 171 -3.09 7.21 10.13
CA LEU A 171 -2.20 8.16 9.48
C LEU A 171 -1.03 7.43 8.82
N LEU A 172 -0.72 7.83 7.59
CA LEU A 172 0.41 7.27 6.84
C LEU A 172 1.70 7.32 7.66
N TYR A 173 2.49 6.26 7.61
CA TYR A 173 3.72 6.02 8.39
C TYR A 173 3.54 5.75 9.88
N VAL A 174 2.31 5.68 10.41
CA VAL A 174 2.06 5.20 11.77
C VAL A 174 1.84 3.69 11.76
N GLY A 175 2.94 2.94 11.77
CA GLY A 175 2.90 1.48 11.90
C GLY A 175 2.67 1.02 13.35
N LYS A 176 2.54 -0.31 13.54
CA LYS A 176 2.28 -0.93 14.86
C LYS A 176 3.24 -0.47 15.98
N SER A 177 4.54 -0.34 15.67
CA SER A 177 5.55 0.11 16.64
C SER A 177 5.36 1.57 17.03
N THR A 178 5.17 2.46 16.04
CA THR A 178 4.93 3.89 16.27
C THR A 178 3.63 4.10 17.06
N ASN A 179 2.56 3.39 16.69
CA ASN A 179 1.28 3.47 17.39
C ASN A 179 1.40 3.07 18.87
N ARG A 180 2.16 1.98 19.19
CA ARG A 180 2.42 1.61 20.59
C ARG A 180 3.17 2.70 21.35
N LYS A 181 4.18 3.32 20.74
CA LYS A 181 4.94 4.42 21.37
C LYS A 181 4.03 5.63 21.64
N LEU A 182 3.23 6.04 20.65
CA LEU A 182 2.29 7.15 20.79
C LEU A 182 1.26 6.89 21.90
N ALA A 183 0.77 5.66 22.03
CA ALA A 183 -0.18 5.26 23.06
C ALA A 183 0.38 5.43 24.49
N LEU A 184 1.69 5.29 24.70
CA LEU A 184 2.33 5.54 26.01
C LEU A 184 2.22 7.01 26.45
N PHE A 185 2.07 7.94 25.51
CA PHE A 185 1.85 9.37 25.74
C PHE A 185 0.37 9.78 25.69
N GLY A 186 -0.54 8.81 25.65
CA GLY A 186 -1.98 9.07 25.56
C GLY A 186 -2.46 9.54 24.20
N ILE A 187 -1.61 9.52 23.17
CA ILE A 187 -1.94 9.92 21.79
C ILE A 187 -2.63 8.75 21.10
N LYS A 188 -3.94 8.84 20.89
CA LYS A 188 -4.78 7.80 20.30
C LYS A 188 -5.36 8.20 18.95
N THR A 189 -5.58 9.51 18.75
CA THR A 189 -6.20 10.05 17.54
C THR A 189 -5.21 10.93 16.78
N ILE A 190 -5.51 11.18 15.50
CA ILE A 190 -4.76 12.13 14.67
C ILE A 190 -4.82 13.53 15.31
N GLY A 191 -5.96 13.91 15.89
CA GLY A 191 -6.11 15.17 16.60
C GLY A 191 -5.30 15.27 17.89
N ASP A 192 -5.09 14.16 18.61
CA ASP A 192 -4.17 14.15 19.77
C ASP A 192 -2.74 14.38 19.32
N LEU A 193 -2.33 13.73 18.23
CA LEU A 193 -1.01 13.91 17.64
C LEU A 193 -0.79 15.36 17.16
N ALA A 194 -1.80 15.96 16.53
CA ALA A 194 -1.72 17.34 16.05
C ALA A 194 -1.57 18.37 17.18
N ARG A 195 -2.10 18.08 18.36
CA ARG A 195 -2.02 18.93 19.57
C ARG A 195 -0.85 18.61 20.48
N ALA A 196 -0.13 17.52 20.22
CA ALA A 196 1.01 17.12 21.02
C ALA A 196 2.17 18.12 20.87
N ASP A 197 3.03 18.15 21.87
CA ASP A 197 4.27 18.92 21.82
C ASP A 197 5.24 18.27 20.83
N GLU A 198 5.72 19.04 19.85
CA GLU A 198 6.60 18.56 18.79
C GLU A 198 7.95 18.11 19.34
N ASP A 199 8.52 18.81 20.32
CA ASP A 199 9.81 18.47 20.91
C ASP A 199 9.74 17.14 21.68
N VAL A 200 8.62 16.89 22.36
CA VAL A 200 8.35 15.61 23.01
C VAL A 200 8.25 14.48 21.96
N LEU A 201 7.53 14.69 20.89
CA LEU A 201 7.43 13.72 19.81
C LEU A 201 8.80 13.43 19.17
N ASN A 202 9.59 14.48 18.93
CA ASN A 202 10.91 14.35 18.32
C ASN A 202 11.90 13.62 19.26
N SER A 203 11.86 13.85 20.57
CA SER A 203 12.71 13.14 21.53
C SER A 203 12.45 11.63 21.57
N HIS A 204 11.22 11.16 21.31
CA HIS A 204 10.82 9.75 21.41
C HIS A 204 10.77 9.01 20.07
N LEU A 205 10.48 9.71 18.98
CA LEU A 205 10.33 9.16 17.64
C LEU A 205 11.43 9.65 16.67
N GLY A 206 12.33 10.53 17.13
CA GLY A 206 13.32 11.17 16.28
C GLY A 206 12.64 12.02 15.20
N LYS A 207 13.28 12.23 14.07
CA LYS A 207 12.75 13.03 12.96
C LYS A 207 11.33 12.66 12.53
N MET A 208 10.93 11.39 12.76
CA MET A 208 9.56 10.96 12.44
C MET A 208 8.52 11.62 13.35
N GLY A 209 8.88 12.03 14.58
CA GLY A 209 7.99 12.77 15.47
C GLY A 209 7.51 14.07 14.85
N SER A 210 8.43 14.93 14.42
CA SER A 210 8.13 16.20 13.73
C SER A 210 7.38 16.00 12.42
N ILE A 211 7.76 14.98 11.62
CA ILE A 211 7.08 14.67 10.37
C ILE A 211 5.62 14.29 10.62
N LEU A 212 5.36 13.39 11.56
CA LEU A 212 3.99 12.94 11.86
C LEU A 212 3.15 14.08 12.47
N TRP A 213 3.74 14.92 13.29
CA TRP A 213 3.10 16.12 13.81
C TRP A 213 2.69 17.08 12.67
N SER A 214 3.62 17.35 11.74
CA SER A 214 3.34 18.17 10.55
C SER A 214 2.20 17.57 9.73
N PHE A 215 2.21 16.27 9.49
CA PHE A 215 1.14 15.58 8.75
C PHE A 215 -0.21 15.71 9.45
N ALA A 216 -0.28 15.47 10.76
CA ALA A 216 -1.51 15.60 11.53
C ALA A 216 -2.09 17.02 11.50
N ASN A 217 -1.23 18.03 11.34
CA ASN A 217 -1.60 19.44 11.19
C ASN A 217 -1.90 19.85 9.73
N GLY A 218 -1.81 18.94 8.77
CA GLY A 218 -2.12 19.21 7.37
C GLY A 218 -0.95 19.69 6.53
N TYR A 219 0.26 19.66 7.04
CA TYR A 219 1.46 20.11 6.33
C TYR A 219 2.15 18.94 5.63
N ASP A 220 2.09 18.91 4.32
CA ASP A 220 2.86 18.07 3.42
C ASP A 220 2.94 18.75 2.06
N ASP A 221 4.11 19.30 1.75
CA ASP A 221 4.38 19.98 0.49
C ASP A 221 5.12 19.08 -0.51
N SER A 222 5.22 17.78 -0.23
CA SER A 222 5.90 16.84 -1.12
C SER A 222 5.18 16.77 -2.48
N PRO A 223 5.86 17.08 -3.60
CA PRO A 223 5.21 17.05 -4.91
C PRO A 223 4.89 15.61 -5.31
N VAL A 224 3.85 15.43 -6.12
CA VAL A 224 3.66 14.19 -6.87
C VAL A 224 4.68 14.17 -8.00
N LYS A 225 5.44 13.08 -8.10
CA LYS A 225 6.46 12.92 -9.14
C LYS A 225 5.82 12.83 -10.51
N LEU A 226 6.58 13.20 -11.53
CA LEU A 226 6.22 12.89 -12.91
C LEU A 226 6.27 11.37 -13.12
N GLU A 227 5.39 10.89 -13.98
CA GLU A 227 5.46 9.56 -14.55
C GLU A 227 6.89 9.26 -14.98
N ASN A 228 7.46 8.25 -15.08
CA ASN A 228 8.86 7.98 -15.52
C ASN A 228 9.97 8.58 -14.64
N THR A 229 9.66 9.21 -13.51
CA THR A 229 10.71 9.60 -12.57
C THR A 229 11.10 8.39 -11.74
N HIS A 230 12.10 7.64 -12.20
CA HIS A 230 12.64 6.51 -11.46
C HIS A 230 13.63 6.98 -10.40
N ALA A 231 13.37 6.64 -9.16
CA ALA A 231 14.39 6.81 -8.12
C ALA A 231 15.59 5.88 -8.43
N PRO A 232 16.83 6.35 -8.25
CA PRO A 232 17.98 5.48 -8.47
C PRO A 232 17.91 4.25 -7.55
N ILE A 233 18.13 3.08 -8.12
CA ILE A 233 18.19 1.83 -7.37
C ILE A 233 19.38 1.89 -6.40
N LYS A 234 19.11 1.83 -5.11
CA LYS A 234 20.12 1.91 -4.04
C LYS A 234 20.63 0.55 -3.59
N SER A 235 19.81 -0.47 -3.70
CA SER A 235 20.15 -1.84 -3.32
C SER A 235 19.34 -2.86 -4.12
N VAL A 236 19.93 -4.02 -4.34
CA VAL A 236 19.27 -5.20 -4.89
C VAL A 236 19.40 -6.31 -3.87
N GLY A 237 18.31 -6.87 -3.43
CA GLY A 237 18.29 -7.93 -2.41
C GLY A 237 17.25 -9.01 -2.74
N ASN A 238 17.42 -10.20 -2.21
CA ASN A 238 16.44 -11.28 -2.25
C ASN A 238 16.39 -11.99 -0.92
N SER A 239 15.25 -12.61 -0.60
CA SER A 239 15.07 -13.43 0.59
C SER A 239 14.08 -14.54 0.30
N THR A 240 14.18 -15.63 1.03
CA THR A 240 13.21 -16.72 0.97
C THR A 240 12.97 -17.29 2.37
N THR A 241 11.76 -17.79 2.59
CA THR A 241 11.47 -18.64 3.75
C THR A 241 11.67 -20.08 3.30
N THR A 242 12.52 -20.81 4.02
CA THR A 242 12.83 -22.19 3.66
C THR A 242 11.66 -23.12 4.01
N PRO A 243 11.38 -24.17 3.20
CA PRO A 243 10.29 -25.11 3.45
C PRO A 243 10.43 -25.89 4.76
N LYS A 244 11.65 -26.05 5.25
CA LYS A 244 12.01 -26.71 6.50
C LYS A 244 13.17 -25.99 7.18
N ASP A 245 13.39 -26.25 8.45
CA ASP A 245 14.55 -25.74 9.17
C ASP A 245 15.82 -26.24 8.52
N LEU A 246 16.82 -25.38 8.34
CA LEU A 246 18.13 -25.73 7.84
C LEU A 246 18.98 -26.20 9.01
N VAL A 247 19.44 -27.46 8.97
CA VAL A 247 20.13 -28.11 10.11
C VAL A 247 21.61 -28.31 9.88
N CYS A 248 22.12 -28.05 8.66
CA CYS A 248 23.53 -28.18 8.32
C CYS A 248 24.00 -27.05 7.39
N ASP A 249 25.32 -26.85 7.34
CA ASP A 249 25.96 -25.80 6.52
C ASP A 249 25.71 -25.99 5.03
N GLU A 250 25.60 -27.23 4.57
CA GLU A 250 25.33 -27.57 3.18
C GLU A 250 23.96 -27.09 2.73
N ASP A 251 22.91 -27.26 3.54
CA ASP A 251 21.56 -26.75 3.27
C ASP A 251 21.58 -25.23 3.19
N VAL A 252 22.27 -24.56 4.11
CA VAL A 252 22.43 -23.11 4.13
C VAL A 252 23.13 -22.59 2.87
N LYS A 253 24.23 -23.26 2.45
CA LYS A 253 25.00 -22.92 1.25
C LYS A 253 24.12 -22.99 0.00
N ILE A 254 23.31 -24.04 -0.16
CA ILE A 254 22.42 -24.20 -1.32
C ILE A 254 21.47 -23.01 -1.40
N VAL A 255 20.81 -22.64 -0.30
CA VAL A 255 19.89 -21.50 -0.28
C VAL A 255 20.62 -20.19 -0.59
N LEU A 256 21.79 -19.97 0.00
CA LEU A 256 22.61 -18.77 -0.27
C LEU A 256 23.04 -18.68 -1.73
N TYR A 257 23.44 -19.78 -2.37
CA TYR A 257 23.77 -19.78 -3.80
C TYR A 257 22.58 -19.39 -4.67
N ILE A 258 21.39 -19.93 -4.41
CA ILE A 258 20.17 -19.57 -5.14
C ILE A 258 19.86 -18.07 -4.99
N LEU A 259 19.95 -17.55 -3.77
CA LEU A 259 19.72 -16.13 -3.51
C LEU A 259 20.78 -15.25 -4.17
N ALA A 260 22.05 -15.64 -4.09
CA ALA A 260 23.17 -14.90 -4.72
C ALA A 260 23.02 -14.86 -6.25
N GLU A 261 22.71 -15.98 -6.89
CA GLU A 261 22.45 -16.04 -8.34
C GLU A 261 21.29 -15.11 -8.75
N SER A 262 20.19 -15.11 -7.99
CA SER A 262 19.06 -14.23 -8.24
C SER A 262 19.44 -12.75 -8.13
N VAL A 263 20.20 -12.37 -7.11
CA VAL A 263 20.69 -10.99 -6.94
C VAL A 263 21.65 -10.62 -8.04
N ALA A 264 22.61 -11.51 -8.38
CA ALA A 264 23.59 -11.29 -9.42
C ALA A 264 22.94 -11.13 -10.81
N ALA A 265 21.90 -11.92 -11.13
CA ALA A 265 21.12 -11.79 -12.36
C ALA A 265 20.51 -10.38 -12.46
N ARG A 266 19.81 -9.94 -11.42
CA ARG A 266 19.18 -8.60 -11.39
C ARG A 266 20.18 -7.46 -11.44
N LEU A 267 21.37 -7.59 -10.85
CA LEU A 267 22.43 -6.62 -10.99
C LEU A 267 22.91 -6.51 -12.44
N ARG A 268 23.13 -7.66 -13.11
CA ARG A 268 23.55 -7.70 -14.54
C ARG A 268 22.47 -7.10 -15.45
N GLU A 269 21.20 -7.45 -15.27
CA GLU A 269 20.08 -6.92 -16.03
C GLU A 269 19.99 -5.40 -15.98
N ASN A 270 20.33 -4.81 -14.83
CA ASN A 270 20.31 -3.36 -14.64
C ASN A 270 21.68 -2.68 -14.87
N GLY A 271 22.71 -3.42 -15.29
CA GLY A 271 24.05 -2.87 -15.52
C GLY A 271 24.75 -2.41 -14.24
N PHE A 272 24.37 -2.92 -13.07
CA PHE A 272 24.91 -2.48 -11.78
C PHE A 272 26.10 -3.32 -11.31
N ARG A 273 26.94 -2.69 -10.50
CA ARG A 273 27.97 -3.32 -9.68
C ARG A 273 27.68 -3.03 -8.21
N CYS A 274 27.81 -4.01 -7.34
CA CYS A 274 27.68 -3.79 -5.89
C CYS A 274 29.04 -3.41 -5.26
N ARG A 275 28.97 -2.67 -4.16
CA ARG A 275 30.11 -2.34 -3.30
C ARG A 275 30.11 -3.17 -2.03
N VAL A 276 28.95 -3.63 -1.62
CA VAL A 276 28.72 -4.41 -0.40
C VAL A 276 27.83 -5.60 -0.76
N VAL A 277 28.19 -6.76 -0.25
CA VAL A 277 27.44 -8.03 -0.37
C VAL A 277 27.00 -8.44 1.02
#